data_118bc8b48b9670997f162ffd0eb727d8
#
_entry.id   118bc8b48b9670997f162ffd0eb727d8
#
_cell.length_a   1.000
_cell.length_b   1.000
_cell.length_c   1.000
_cell.angle_alpha   90.00
_cell.angle_beta   90.00
_cell.angle_gamma   90.00
#
_symmetry.space_group_name_H-M   'P 1'
#
loop_
_entity.id
_entity.type
_entity.pdbx_description
1 polymer ?
#
loop_
_entity_poly.entity_id
_entity_poly.type
_entity_poly.pdbx_seq_one_letter_code
_entity_poly.pdbx_strand_id
1 'polypeptide(L)'
;SAMSSNTSQPSLSSLYFALVNGNRVPDVDIKKVQKLNHYWEDVRQYYAPFENGLNAPQTEVYLHEMPGGQYSNLQQQAKAVGLGERWDEIKNMYREVNMMFGDIVKVTPSSKVVGDMALFMVQNDITEEDIYARGHEMSFPDSVISLFRGDLGQPVGGFPEKLQKIILKDREAYTVRPGSLAAPVDFEEVKQELTDLIGYEPKKEEVLSYLMYPEVFLTYRKAYESF
;
A
#
# COMPACT_ATOMS: atom_id res chain seq x y z
N SER A 1 14.29 -0.40 -18.45
CA SER A 1 14.88 0.94 -18.59
C SER A 1 15.55 1.38 -17.30
N ALA A 2 16.28 2.49 -17.35
CA ALA A 2 16.92 3.09 -16.18
C ALA A 2 15.93 3.53 -15.09
N MET A 3 14.64 3.64 -15.41
CA MET A 3 13.54 3.97 -14.46
C MET A 3 12.85 2.73 -13.91
N SER A 4 13.43 1.54 -14.06
CA SER A 4 12.85 0.27 -13.61
C SER A 4 13.92 -0.62 -12.95
N SER A 5 13.54 -1.80 -12.56
CA SER A 5 14.32 -2.81 -11.84
C SER A 5 14.34 -2.59 -10.33
N ASN A 6 15.23 -1.93 -9.72
CA ASN A 6 15.42 -1.77 -8.26
C ASN A 6 14.31 -2.41 -7.39
N THR A 7 13.28 -1.65 -7.00
CA THR A 7 12.10 -2.14 -6.28
C THR A 7 10.88 -2.37 -7.19
N SER A 8 11.04 -2.20 -8.51
CA SER A 8 9.96 -2.37 -9.49
C SER A 8 10.12 -3.65 -10.30
N GLN A 9 9.44 -3.74 -11.42
CA GLN A 9 9.52 -4.87 -12.33
C GLN A 9 10.89 -4.97 -13.02
N PRO A 10 11.35 -6.16 -13.42
CA PRO A 10 12.54 -6.32 -14.23
C PRO A 10 12.47 -5.48 -15.52
N SER A 11 13.61 -4.97 -15.98
CA SER A 11 13.60 -4.20 -17.23
C SER A 11 13.20 -5.07 -18.41
N LEU A 12 12.45 -4.49 -19.35
CA LEU A 12 11.99 -5.21 -20.54
C LEU A 12 13.14 -5.79 -21.37
N SER A 13 14.24 -5.04 -21.49
CA SER A 13 15.44 -5.51 -22.20
C SER A 13 16.09 -6.70 -21.51
N SER A 14 16.18 -6.72 -20.18
CA SER A 14 16.70 -7.86 -19.43
C SER A 14 15.83 -9.10 -19.63
N LEU A 15 14.50 -8.93 -19.56
CA LEU A 15 13.55 -10.01 -19.81
C LEU A 15 13.66 -10.56 -21.22
N TYR A 16 13.77 -9.69 -22.25
CA TYR A 16 13.94 -10.09 -23.63
C TYR A 16 15.17 -10.99 -23.79
N PHE A 17 16.34 -10.55 -23.32
CA PHE A 17 17.57 -11.32 -23.46
C PHE A 17 17.59 -12.59 -22.61
N ALA A 18 16.91 -12.62 -21.49
CA ALA A 18 16.74 -13.85 -20.71
C ALA A 18 15.89 -14.90 -21.44
N LEU A 19 14.96 -14.48 -22.30
CA LEU A 19 14.01 -15.35 -22.98
C LEU A 19 14.33 -15.60 -24.46
N VAL A 20 15.28 -14.88 -25.06
CA VAL A 20 15.56 -14.86 -26.51
C VAL A 20 15.84 -16.23 -27.13
N ASN A 21 16.39 -17.15 -26.37
CA ASN A 21 16.69 -18.52 -26.82
C ASN A 21 15.62 -19.54 -26.40
N GLY A 22 14.53 -19.09 -25.81
CA GLY A 22 13.43 -19.93 -25.34
C GLY A 22 12.21 -19.90 -26.28
N ASN A 23 11.12 -20.48 -25.81
CA ASN A 23 9.85 -20.54 -26.51
C ASN A 23 8.86 -19.43 -26.11
N ARG A 24 9.29 -18.45 -25.31
CA ARG A 24 8.47 -17.33 -24.79
C ARG A 24 9.13 -15.99 -25.06
N VAL A 25 9.73 -15.82 -26.22
CA VAL A 25 10.36 -14.54 -26.62
C VAL A 25 9.30 -13.47 -26.75
N PRO A 26 9.44 -12.32 -26.07
CA PRO A 26 8.52 -11.19 -26.28
C PRO A 26 8.58 -10.69 -27.73
N ASP A 27 7.42 -10.45 -28.35
CA ASP A 27 7.32 -9.84 -29.68
C ASP A 27 7.50 -8.32 -29.58
N VAL A 28 8.75 -7.88 -29.46
CA VAL A 28 9.11 -6.47 -29.36
C VAL A 28 10.35 -6.16 -30.20
N ASP A 29 10.40 -4.97 -30.78
CA ASP A 29 11.59 -4.46 -31.45
C ASP A 29 12.64 -4.05 -30.41
N ILE A 30 13.56 -4.96 -30.09
CA ILE A 30 14.56 -4.73 -29.06
C ILE A 30 15.47 -3.54 -29.36
N LYS A 31 15.68 -3.20 -30.64
CA LYS A 31 16.49 -2.02 -31.01
C LYS A 31 15.79 -0.71 -30.62
N LYS A 32 14.46 -0.66 -30.76
CA LYS A 32 13.67 0.49 -30.26
C LYS A 32 13.66 0.54 -28.73
N VAL A 33 13.53 -0.59 -28.08
CA VAL A 33 13.61 -0.67 -26.61
C VAL A 33 14.96 -0.13 -26.10
N GLN A 34 16.08 -0.50 -26.76
CA GLN A 34 17.40 0.01 -26.38
C GLN A 34 17.53 1.55 -26.57
N LYS A 35 16.97 2.11 -27.63
CA LYS A 35 16.91 3.57 -27.78
C LYS A 35 16.13 4.26 -26.66
N LEU A 36 15.01 3.67 -26.24
CA LEU A 36 14.25 4.17 -25.08
C LEU A 36 15.03 4.03 -23.78
N ASN A 37 15.85 2.98 -23.62
CA ASN A 37 16.70 2.85 -22.43
C ASN A 37 17.70 4.01 -22.33
N HIS A 38 18.37 4.39 -23.44
CA HIS A 38 19.27 5.55 -23.46
C HIS A 38 18.54 6.85 -23.09
N TYR A 39 17.37 7.09 -23.69
CA TYR A 39 16.55 8.24 -23.33
C TYR A 39 16.23 8.31 -21.84
N TRP A 40 15.80 7.19 -21.25
CA TRP A 40 15.48 7.14 -19.83
C TRP A 40 16.71 7.21 -18.91
N GLU A 41 17.87 6.81 -19.37
CA GLU A 41 19.14 7.01 -18.66
C GLU A 41 19.44 8.51 -18.50
N ASP A 42 19.28 9.27 -19.59
CA ASP A 42 19.46 10.73 -19.57
C ASP A 42 18.40 11.42 -18.67
N VAL A 43 17.12 11.02 -18.81
CA VAL A 43 16.02 11.59 -18.01
C VAL A 43 16.18 11.29 -16.52
N ARG A 44 16.69 10.12 -16.15
CA ARG A 44 16.86 9.71 -14.75
C ARG A 44 17.69 10.71 -13.94
N GLN A 45 18.65 11.37 -14.55
CA GLN A 45 19.51 12.36 -13.87
C GLN A 45 18.69 13.50 -13.25
N TYR A 46 17.58 13.90 -13.87
CA TYR A 46 16.68 14.94 -13.34
C TYR A 46 15.90 14.47 -12.10
N TYR A 47 15.75 13.17 -11.92
CA TYR A 47 15.01 12.57 -10.80
C TYR A 47 15.93 12.06 -9.68
N ALA A 48 17.26 12.17 -9.82
CA ALA A 48 18.22 11.74 -8.81
C ALA A 48 17.92 12.26 -7.38
N PRO A 49 17.45 13.51 -7.17
CA PRO A 49 17.10 14.00 -5.83
C PRO A 49 15.92 13.27 -5.18
N PHE A 50 15.13 12.54 -5.95
CA PHE A 50 13.94 11.79 -5.49
C PHE A 50 14.20 10.29 -5.33
N GLU A 51 15.43 9.84 -5.57
CA GLU A 51 15.80 8.43 -5.44
C GLU A 51 15.86 8.01 -3.97
N ASN A 52 15.46 6.78 -3.69
CA ASN A 52 15.46 6.21 -2.34
C ASN A 52 16.80 5.58 -1.92
N GLY A 53 17.85 5.75 -2.72
CA GLY A 53 19.21 5.29 -2.43
C GLY A 53 19.52 3.84 -2.82
N LEU A 54 18.60 3.12 -3.45
CA LEU A 54 18.89 1.80 -3.99
C LEU A 54 19.57 1.93 -5.36
N ASN A 55 20.81 1.43 -5.46
CA ASN A 55 21.62 1.52 -6.67
C ASN A 55 21.59 0.25 -7.54
N ALA A 56 21.01 -0.84 -7.04
CA ALA A 56 20.93 -2.11 -7.72
C ALA A 56 19.59 -2.83 -7.47
N PRO A 57 19.16 -3.74 -8.39
CA PRO A 57 18.02 -4.60 -8.15
C PRO A 57 18.23 -5.44 -6.90
N GLN A 58 17.17 -5.57 -6.08
CA GLN A 58 17.20 -6.36 -4.86
C GLN A 58 16.55 -7.73 -5.10
N THR A 59 17.28 -8.80 -4.81
CA THR A 59 16.77 -10.17 -4.88
C THR A 59 16.18 -10.66 -3.57
N GLU A 60 16.38 -9.93 -2.48
CA GLU A 60 15.82 -10.25 -1.16
C GLU A 60 14.29 -10.29 -1.13
N VAL A 61 13.63 -9.78 -2.18
CA VAL A 61 12.17 -9.89 -2.35
C VAL A 61 11.70 -11.34 -2.26
N TYR A 62 12.53 -12.30 -2.68
CA TYR A 62 12.23 -13.73 -2.54
C TYR A 62 12.32 -14.24 -1.09
N LEU A 63 12.87 -13.46 -0.18
CA LEU A 63 12.99 -13.78 1.25
C LEU A 63 11.91 -13.07 2.07
N HIS A 64 11.80 -11.74 1.92
CA HIS A 64 10.83 -10.93 2.67
C HIS A 64 9.47 -10.82 1.99
N GLU A 65 9.34 -11.16 0.72
CA GLU A 65 8.11 -11.18 -0.09
C GLU A 65 7.35 -9.83 -0.17
N MET A 66 8.03 -8.75 0.15
CA MET A 66 7.44 -7.41 0.14
C MET A 66 7.35 -6.88 -1.29
N PRO A 67 6.17 -6.45 -1.79
CA PRO A 67 6.06 -5.80 -3.09
C PRO A 67 6.92 -4.54 -3.17
N GLY A 68 7.49 -4.26 -4.35
CA GLY A 68 8.47 -3.19 -4.52
C GLY A 68 7.98 -1.80 -4.13
N GLY A 69 6.71 -1.45 -4.45
CA GLY A 69 6.11 -0.18 -4.01
C GLY A 69 5.96 -0.11 -2.48
N GLN A 70 5.60 -1.22 -1.84
CA GLN A 70 5.53 -1.29 -0.38
C GLN A 70 6.91 -1.20 0.25
N TYR A 71 7.94 -1.83 -0.34
CA TYR A 71 9.32 -1.74 0.12
C TYR A 71 9.77 -0.28 0.24
N SER A 72 9.61 0.51 -0.83
CA SER A 72 10.01 1.91 -0.85
C SER A 72 9.25 2.75 0.18
N ASN A 73 7.94 2.56 0.28
CA ASN A 73 7.09 3.31 1.20
C ASN A 73 7.37 2.94 2.67
N LEU A 74 7.44 1.65 2.98
CA LEU A 74 7.66 1.17 4.34
C LEU A 74 9.05 1.56 4.86
N GLN A 75 10.08 1.57 3.99
CA GLN A 75 11.41 2.02 4.36
C GLN A 75 11.41 3.50 4.79
N GLN A 76 10.68 4.37 4.07
CA GLN A 76 10.55 5.77 4.44
C GLN A 76 9.75 5.94 5.75
N GLN A 77 8.68 5.16 5.92
CA GLN A 77 7.91 5.15 7.17
C GLN A 77 8.77 4.71 8.35
N ALA A 78 9.55 3.64 8.21
CA ALA A 78 10.48 3.16 9.23
C ALA A 78 11.49 4.23 9.64
N LYS A 79 12.08 4.93 8.66
CA LYS A 79 12.99 6.05 8.93
C LYS A 79 12.29 7.19 9.66
N ALA A 80 11.07 7.55 9.27
CA ALA A 80 10.30 8.63 9.88
C ALA A 80 9.95 8.38 11.35
N VAL A 81 9.78 7.11 11.75
CA VAL A 81 9.51 6.72 13.15
C VAL A 81 10.78 6.28 13.91
N GLY A 82 11.97 6.52 13.34
CA GLY A 82 13.25 6.22 14.00
C GLY A 82 13.70 4.75 13.94
N LEU A 83 13.06 3.92 13.12
CA LEU A 83 13.37 2.50 12.97
C LEU A 83 14.23 2.18 11.75
N GLY A 84 14.86 3.18 11.14
CA GLY A 84 15.68 2.98 9.92
C GLY A 84 16.80 1.96 10.09
N GLU A 85 17.46 1.94 11.25
CA GLU A 85 18.53 0.99 11.56
C GLU A 85 18.01 -0.46 11.80
N ARG A 86 16.73 -0.61 12.09
CA ARG A 86 16.09 -1.92 12.29
C ARG A 86 15.40 -2.43 10.99
N TRP A 87 15.83 -1.93 9.83
CA TRP A 87 15.18 -2.25 8.56
C TRP A 87 15.18 -3.76 8.24
N ASP A 88 16.25 -4.47 8.56
CA ASP A 88 16.33 -5.92 8.35
C ASP A 88 15.36 -6.70 9.23
N GLU A 89 15.15 -6.27 10.46
CA GLU A 89 14.12 -6.83 11.34
C GLU A 89 12.71 -6.59 10.76
N ILE A 90 12.45 -5.39 10.26
CA ILE A 90 11.15 -5.07 9.64
C ILE A 90 10.88 -5.94 8.40
N LYS A 91 11.90 -6.19 7.56
CA LYS A 91 11.76 -7.08 6.41
C LYS A 91 11.38 -8.50 6.83
N ASN A 92 12.04 -9.05 7.84
CA ASN A 92 11.74 -10.37 8.38
C ASN A 92 10.35 -10.41 9.01
N MET A 93 10.04 -9.43 9.85
CA MET A 93 8.73 -9.30 10.49
C MET A 93 7.59 -9.16 9.46
N TYR A 94 7.83 -8.48 8.34
CA TYR A 94 6.83 -8.36 7.26
C TYR A 94 6.38 -9.74 6.73
N ARG A 95 7.33 -10.66 6.53
CA ARG A 95 7.04 -12.02 6.11
C ARG A 95 6.32 -12.80 7.22
N GLU A 96 6.79 -12.71 8.46
CA GLU A 96 6.17 -13.36 9.62
C GLU A 96 4.72 -12.90 9.80
N VAL A 97 4.46 -11.61 9.73
CA VAL A 97 3.10 -11.03 9.79
C VAL A 97 2.22 -11.55 8.65
N ASN A 98 2.74 -11.64 7.42
CA ASN A 98 1.94 -12.18 6.33
C ASN A 98 1.54 -13.64 6.58
N MET A 99 2.47 -14.45 7.07
CA MET A 99 2.18 -15.85 7.45
C MET A 99 1.16 -15.92 8.60
N MET A 100 1.32 -15.09 9.63
CA MET A 100 0.39 -14.98 10.74
C MET A 100 -1.02 -14.54 10.28
N PHE A 101 -1.12 -13.70 9.24
CA PHE A 101 -2.40 -13.28 8.64
C PHE A 101 -3.07 -14.35 7.76
N GLY A 102 -2.42 -15.49 7.55
CA GLY A 102 -2.91 -16.58 6.72
C GLY A 102 -2.37 -16.56 5.28
N ASP A 103 -1.17 -16.02 5.10
CA ASP A 103 -0.50 -15.88 3.79
C ASP A 103 -1.39 -15.19 2.75
N ILE A 104 -1.85 -14.02 3.11
CA ILE A 104 -2.77 -13.25 2.25
C ILE A 104 -2.06 -12.69 1.02
N VAL A 105 -2.84 -12.42 -0.03
CA VAL A 105 -2.32 -11.76 -1.24
C VAL A 105 -1.90 -10.33 -0.90
N LYS A 106 -0.62 -10.04 -1.18
CA LYS A 106 0.01 -8.74 -0.92
C LYS A 106 -0.14 -7.81 -2.12
N VAL A 107 -1.26 -7.12 -2.18
CA VAL A 107 -1.58 -6.08 -3.17
C VAL A 107 -2.19 -4.88 -2.44
N THR A 108 -2.06 -3.68 -2.99
CA THR A 108 -2.65 -2.48 -2.36
C THR A 108 -4.18 -2.66 -2.15
N PRO A 109 -4.71 -2.48 -0.92
CA PRO A 109 -4.04 -1.94 0.27
C PRO A 109 -3.48 -3.00 1.25
N SER A 110 -3.68 -4.31 1.04
CA SER A 110 -3.31 -5.35 2.01
C SER A 110 -1.80 -5.37 2.31
N SER A 111 -0.96 -5.13 1.30
CA SER A 111 0.50 -5.02 1.50
C SER A 111 0.90 -3.91 2.47
N LYS A 112 0.16 -2.78 2.48
CA LYS A 112 0.37 -1.71 3.44
C LYS A 112 0.01 -2.17 4.86
N VAL A 113 -1.10 -2.87 5.01
CA VAL A 113 -1.57 -3.35 6.33
C VAL A 113 -0.57 -4.34 6.96
N VAL A 114 -0.01 -5.26 6.16
CA VAL A 114 1.08 -6.14 6.61
C VAL A 114 2.28 -5.32 7.08
N GLY A 115 2.64 -4.26 6.35
CA GLY A 115 3.72 -3.35 6.74
C GLY A 115 3.43 -2.57 8.02
N ASP A 116 2.22 -2.06 8.20
CA ASP A 116 1.80 -1.33 9.40
C ASP A 116 1.90 -2.24 10.65
N MET A 117 1.48 -3.51 10.51
CA MET A 117 1.60 -4.48 11.60
C MET A 117 3.06 -4.85 11.88
N ALA A 118 3.88 -5.03 10.85
CA ALA A 118 5.31 -5.31 11.02
C ALA A 118 6.03 -4.16 11.75
N LEU A 119 5.75 -2.90 11.37
CA LEU A 119 6.26 -1.74 12.09
C LEU A 119 5.80 -1.71 13.55
N PHE A 120 4.51 -1.96 13.79
CA PHE A 120 3.96 -2.00 15.14
C PHE A 120 4.65 -3.05 16.01
N MET A 121 4.86 -4.26 15.49
CA MET A 121 5.52 -5.34 16.23
C MET A 121 6.98 -5.03 16.50
N VAL A 122 7.75 -4.56 15.51
CA VAL A 122 9.16 -4.21 15.70
C VAL A 122 9.32 -3.01 16.64
N GLN A 123 8.46 -1.99 16.52
CA GLN A 123 8.53 -0.80 17.38
C GLN A 123 8.31 -1.10 18.85
N ASN A 124 7.49 -2.11 19.15
CA ASN A 124 7.12 -2.48 20.51
C ASN A 124 7.80 -3.77 21.00
N ASP A 125 8.74 -4.32 20.21
CA ASP A 125 9.45 -5.58 20.50
C ASP A 125 8.46 -6.74 20.81
N ILE A 126 7.41 -6.87 19.99
CA ILE A 126 6.32 -7.84 20.14
C ILE A 126 6.56 -9.01 19.17
N THR A 127 6.42 -10.23 19.68
CA THR A 127 6.46 -11.47 18.89
C THR A 127 5.06 -11.99 18.53
N GLU A 128 4.98 -13.00 17.67
CA GLU A 128 3.72 -13.70 17.37
C GLU A 128 3.14 -14.33 18.65
N GLU A 129 3.97 -14.94 19.51
CA GLU A 129 3.56 -15.52 20.77
C GLU A 129 2.94 -14.48 21.70
N ASP A 130 3.50 -13.28 21.76
CA ASP A 130 2.92 -12.17 22.53
C ASP A 130 1.54 -11.77 22.03
N ILE A 131 1.34 -11.74 20.70
CA ILE A 131 0.03 -11.45 20.11
C ILE A 131 -1.00 -12.48 20.55
N TYR A 132 -0.66 -13.76 20.51
CA TYR A 132 -1.58 -14.82 20.92
C TYR A 132 -1.78 -14.90 22.45
N ALA A 133 -0.81 -14.49 23.26
CA ALA A 133 -0.88 -14.52 24.70
C ALA A 133 -1.66 -13.34 25.31
N ARG A 134 -1.39 -12.13 24.83
CA ARG A 134 -1.88 -10.88 25.42
C ARG A 134 -2.39 -9.84 24.41
N GLY A 135 -2.58 -10.22 23.15
CA GLY A 135 -3.03 -9.28 22.12
C GLY A 135 -4.38 -8.63 22.40
N HIS A 136 -5.25 -9.28 23.21
CA HIS A 136 -6.51 -8.68 23.65
C HIS A 136 -6.34 -7.39 24.49
N GLU A 137 -5.16 -7.17 25.09
CA GLU A 137 -4.81 -5.95 25.83
C GLU A 137 -4.17 -4.87 24.94
N MET A 138 -3.71 -5.25 23.74
CA MET A 138 -2.97 -4.36 22.82
C MET A 138 -3.91 -3.48 22.00
N SER A 139 -3.42 -2.31 21.62
CA SER A 139 -4.07 -1.43 20.63
C SER A 139 -3.40 -1.63 19.28
N PHE A 140 -4.05 -2.39 18.39
CA PHE A 140 -3.55 -2.61 17.03
C PHE A 140 -3.73 -1.38 16.15
N PRO A 141 -2.94 -1.21 15.08
CA PRO A 141 -3.15 -0.16 14.09
C PRO A 141 -4.56 -0.26 13.47
N ASP A 142 -5.19 0.88 13.20
CA ASP A 142 -6.55 0.93 12.64
C ASP A 142 -6.65 0.22 11.29
N SER A 143 -5.60 0.27 10.48
CA SER A 143 -5.53 -0.45 9.21
C SER A 143 -5.61 -1.98 9.38
N VAL A 144 -5.01 -2.51 10.45
CA VAL A 144 -5.04 -3.94 10.80
C VAL A 144 -6.44 -4.32 11.28
N ILE A 145 -7.03 -3.52 12.15
CA ILE A 145 -8.41 -3.73 12.62
C ILE A 145 -9.38 -3.72 11.44
N SER A 146 -9.24 -2.75 10.54
CA SER A 146 -10.06 -2.60 9.34
C SER A 146 -9.94 -3.79 8.39
N LEU A 147 -8.71 -4.30 8.18
CA LEU A 147 -8.50 -5.51 7.38
C LEU A 147 -9.25 -6.71 7.99
N PHE A 148 -9.03 -6.98 9.28
CA PHE A 148 -9.62 -8.15 9.95
C PHE A 148 -11.14 -8.02 10.15
N ARG A 149 -11.68 -6.80 10.21
CA ARG A 149 -13.12 -6.56 10.17
C ARG A 149 -13.73 -6.89 8.81
N GLY A 150 -12.94 -6.85 7.75
CA GLY A 150 -13.38 -7.12 6.38
C GLY A 150 -13.74 -5.87 5.58
N ASP A 151 -13.33 -4.66 6.00
CA ASP A 151 -13.52 -3.40 5.25
C ASP A 151 -12.89 -3.45 3.86
N LEU A 152 -11.80 -4.21 3.72
CA LEU A 152 -11.09 -4.44 2.47
C LEU A 152 -11.55 -5.71 1.72
N GLY A 153 -12.63 -6.34 2.18
CA GLY A 153 -13.10 -7.63 1.70
C GLY A 153 -12.52 -8.81 2.50
N GLN A 154 -12.76 -10.02 2.02
CA GLN A 154 -12.33 -11.26 2.67
C GLN A 154 -11.24 -11.95 1.84
N PRO A 155 -10.13 -12.41 2.43
CA PRO A 155 -9.18 -13.26 1.73
C PRO A 155 -9.80 -14.61 1.39
N VAL A 156 -9.28 -15.28 0.38
CA VAL A 156 -9.68 -16.65 0.06
C VAL A 156 -9.36 -17.55 1.25
N GLY A 157 -10.38 -18.26 1.76
CA GLY A 157 -10.25 -19.11 2.96
C GLY A 157 -10.52 -18.38 4.28
N GLY A 158 -10.75 -17.08 4.27
CA GLY A 158 -10.98 -16.28 5.48
C GLY A 158 -9.71 -15.93 6.22
N PHE A 159 -9.83 -15.23 7.34
CA PHE A 159 -8.73 -14.93 8.26
C PHE A 159 -8.57 -16.05 9.30
N PRO A 160 -7.36 -16.24 9.89
CA PRO A 160 -7.16 -17.13 11.03
C PRO A 160 -8.09 -16.71 12.20
N GLU A 161 -9.07 -17.55 12.54
CA GLU A 161 -10.16 -17.20 13.47
C GLU A 161 -9.66 -16.71 14.83
N LYS A 162 -8.64 -17.38 15.39
CA LYS A 162 -8.08 -16.99 16.69
C LYS A 162 -7.49 -15.59 16.65
N LEU A 163 -6.73 -15.29 15.61
CA LEU A 163 -6.12 -13.97 15.43
C LEU A 163 -7.18 -12.89 15.19
N GLN A 164 -8.19 -13.19 14.35
CA GLN A 164 -9.28 -12.27 14.07
C GLN A 164 -10.02 -11.88 15.36
N LYS A 165 -10.32 -12.83 16.23
CA LYS A 165 -10.95 -12.56 17.54
C LYS A 165 -10.07 -11.68 18.44
N ILE A 166 -8.76 -11.91 18.46
CA ILE A 166 -7.83 -11.12 19.26
C ILE A 166 -7.78 -9.66 18.76
N ILE A 167 -7.69 -9.46 17.43
CA ILE A 167 -7.58 -8.13 16.83
C ILE A 167 -8.89 -7.34 16.93
N LEU A 168 -10.02 -8.00 16.65
CA LEU A 168 -11.33 -7.34 16.63
C LEU A 168 -11.89 -7.10 18.02
N LYS A 169 -11.54 -7.94 18.99
CA LYS A 169 -12.14 -7.91 20.33
C LYS A 169 -13.66 -8.00 20.27
N ASP A 170 -14.37 -6.95 20.69
CA ASP A 170 -15.84 -6.87 20.69
C ASP A 170 -16.43 -6.38 19.36
N ARG A 171 -15.59 -6.10 18.34
CA ARG A 171 -16.06 -5.63 17.03
C ARG A 171 -16.54 -6.79 16.17
N GLU A 172 -17.68 -6.60 15.50
CA GLU A 172 -18.20 -7.59 14.55
C GLU A 172 -17.43 -7.54 13.22
N ALA A 173 -17.15 -8.72 12.67
CA ALA A 173 -16.58 -8.85 11.33
C ALA A 173 -17.71 -8.78 10.28
N TYR A 174 -17.43 -8.15 9.16
CA TYR A 174 -18.32 -8.20 8.00
C TYR A 174 -18.25 -9.58 7.34
N THR A 175 -19.40 -10.15 7.08
CA THR A 175 -19.54 -11.42 6.35
C THR A 175 -19.98 -11.22 4.91
N VAL A 176 -20.29 -9.99 4.54
CA VAL A 176 -20.72 -9.55 3.21
C VAL A 176 -19.81 -8.47 2.68
N ARG A 177 -19.93 -8.16 1.40
CA ARG A 177 -19.15 -7.08 0.77
C ARG A 177 -19.50 -5.73 1.43
N PRO A 178 -18.52 -4.98 1.97
CA PRO A 178 -18.80 -3.73 2.71
C PRO A 178 -19.62 -2.71 1.89
N GLY A 179 -19.34 -2.58 0.60
CA GLY A 179 -20.10 -1.68 -0.27
C GLY A 179 -21.59 -2.01 -0.39
N SER A 180 -22.03 -3.25 -0.07
CA SER A 180 -23.47 -3.59 -0.03
C SER A 180 -24.16 -3.12 1.24
N LEU A 181 -23.41 -2.71 2.26
CA LEU A 181 -23.91 -2.17 3.52
C LEU A 181 -24.00 -0.64 3.50
N ALA A 182 -23.37 0.00 2.53
CA ALA A 182 -23.40 1.45 2.39
C ALA A 182 -24.81 1.93 2.01
N ALA A 183 -25.31 2.93 2.72
CA ALA A 183 -26.55 3.60 2.34
C ALA A 183 -26.37 4.30 0.99
N PRO A 184 -27.42 4.34 0.14
CA PRO A 184 -27.39 5.16 -1.06
C PRO A 184 -27.13 6.64 -0.70
N VAL A 185 -26.31 7.30 -1.51
CA VAL A 185 -26.00 8.71 -1.34
C VAL A 185 -27.12 9.54 -1.96
N ASP A 186 -27.68 10.49 -1.20
CA ASP A 186 -28.51 11.55 -1.73
C ASP A 186 -27.61 12.70 -2.20
N PHE A 187 -27.52 12.87 -3.51
CA PHE A 187 -26.66 13.89 -4.12
C PHE A 187 -27.16 15.31 -3.89
N GLU A 188 -28.46 15.52 -3.73
CA GLU A 188 -29.02 16.85 -3.46
C GLU A 188 -28.75 17.26 -2.02
N GLU A 189 -28.85 16.32 -1.07
CA GLU A 189 -28.49 16.57 0.33
C GLU A 189 -27.00 16.93 0.45
N VAL A 190 -26.12 16.16 -0.18
CA VAL A 190 -24.67 16.44 -0.18
C VAL A 190 -24.35 17.77 -0.88
N LYS A 191 -25.05 18.08 -1.98
CA LYS A 191 -24.88 19.36 -2.67
C LYS A 191 -25.25 20.53 -1.76
N GLN A 192 -26.33 20.39 -0.99
CA GLN A 192 -26.77 21.42 -0.04
C GLN A 192 -25.77 21.57 1.11
N GLU A 193 -25.34 20.46 1.70
CA GLU A 193 -24.31 20.47 2.75
C GLU A 193 -23.03 21.17 2.27
N LEU A 194 -22.56 20.82 1.06
CA LEU A 194 -21.37 21.43 0.49
C LEU A 194 -21.59 22.93 0.20
N THR A 195 -22.76 23.32 -0.28
CA THR A 195 -23.14 24.74 -0.48
C THR A 195 -22.99 25.52 0.80
N ASP A 196 -23.51 24.99 1.92
CA ASP A 196 -23.44 25.63 3.23
C ASP A 196 -22.00 25.76 3.75
N LEU A 197 -21.13 24.75 3.42
CA LEU A 197 -19.73 24.76 3.82
C LEU A 197 -18.86 25.75 3.02
N ILE A 198 -19.09 25.87 1.70
CA ILE A 198 -18.24 26.68 0.81
C ILE A 198 -18.85 28.03 0.44
N GLY A 199 -20.14 28.28 0.76
CA GLY A 199 -20.80 29.56 0.57
C GLY A 199 -21.25 29.86 -0.87
N TYR A 200 -21.23 28.91 -1.78
CA TYR A 200 -21.73 29.03 -3.16
C TYR A 200 -22.24 27.69 -3.68
N GLU A 201 -23.02 27.73 -4.77
CA GLU A 201 -23.54 26.49 -5.38
C GLU A 201 -22.42 25.71 -6.08
N PRO A 202 -22.08 24.48 -5.59
CA PRO A 202 -20.99 23.70 -6.14
C PRO A 202 -21.35 23.08 -7.50
N LYS A 203 -20.33 22.92 -8.35
CA LYS A 203 -20.46 22.13 -9.57
C LYS A 203 -20.53 20.64 -9.24
N LYS A 204 -21.06 19.85 -10.16
CA LYS A 204 -21.18 18.39 -10.00
C LYS A 204 -19.84 17.71 -9.65
N GLU A 205 -18.75 18.17 -10.29
CA GLU A 205 -17.41 17.65 -10.04
C GLU A 205 -16.91 17.96 -8.62
N GLU A 206 -17.31 19.09 -8.06
CA GLU A 206 -16.98 19.49 -6.68
C GLU A 206 -17.75 18.64 -5.67
N VAL A 207 -19.05 18.38 -5.92
CA VAL A 207 -19.85 17.46 -5.10
C VAL A 207 -19.26 16.05 -5.11
N LEU A 208 -18.87 15.53 -6.29
CA LEU A 208 -18.23 14.21 -6.41
C LEU A 208 -16.88 14.17 -5.71
N SER A 209 -16.08 15.22 -5.85
CA SER A 209 -14.76 15.31 -5.19
C SER A 209 -14.90 15.38 -3.66
N TYR A 210 -15.87 16.12 -3.17
CA TYR A 210 -16.19 16.18 -1.74
C TYR A 210 -16.66 14.83 -1.21
N LEU A 211 -17.58 14.15 -1.90
CA LEU A 211 -18.04 12.81 -1.53
C LEU A 211 -16.91 11.79 -1.44
N MET A 212 -15.96 11.84 -2.38
CA MET A 212 -14.86 10.88 -2.44
C MET A 212 -13.75 11.18 -1.42
N TYR A 213 -13.46 12.45 -1.18
CA TYR A 213 -12.31 12.92 -0.41
C TYR A 213 -12.62 14.21 0.35
N PRO A 214 -13.54 14.22 1.34
CA PRO A 214 -14.05 15.45 1.96
C PRO A 214 -12.95 16.35 2.53
N GLU A 215 -12.06 15.80 3.36
CA GLU A 215 -10.98 16.55 4.00
C GLU A 215 -9.98 17.12 2.99
N VAL A 216 -9.61 16.31 1.98
CA VAL A 216 -8.68 16.74 0.93
C VAL A 216 -9.29 17.84 0.08
N PHE A 217 -10.58 17.69 -0.27
CA PHE A 217 -11.29 18.70 -1.05
C PHE A 217 -11.38 20.02 -0.31
N LEU A 218 -11.79 20.02 0.96
CA LEU A 218 -11.89 21.23 1.77
C LEU A 218 -10.52 21.91 1.99
N THR A 219 -9.47 21.12 2.18
CA THR A 219 -8.10 21.65 2.28
C THR A 219 -7.65 22.30 0.98
N TYR A 220 -7.90 21.64 -0.16
CA TYR A 220 -7.62 22.20 -1.48
C TYR A 220 -8.36 23.51 -1.72
N ARG A 221 -9.66 23.58 -1.39
CA ARG A 221 -10.48 24.78 -1.54
C ARG A 221 -9.93 25.96 -0.74
N LYS A 222 -9.60 25.74 0.54
CA LYS A 222 -8.98 26.78 1.39
C LYS A 222 -7.67 27.30 0.78
N ALA A 223 -6.84 26.43 0.26
CA ALA A 223 -5.60 26.83 -0.41
C ALA A 223 -5.88 27.63 -1.69
N TYR A 224 -6.86 27.20 -2.50
CA TYR A 224 -7.23 27.87 -3.74
C TYR A 224 -7.82 29.27 -3.53
N GLU A 225 -8.59 29.48 -2.47
CA GLU A 225 -9.17 30.78 -2.10
C GLU A 225 -8.14 31.77 -1.57
N SER A 226 -6.94 31.29 -1.19
CA SER A 226 -5.84 32.13 -0.70
C SER A 226 -4.95 32.70 -1.81
N PHE A 227 -5.19 32.32 -3.08
CA PHE A 227 -4.50 32.83 -4.27
C PHE A 227 -5.40 33.76 -5.07
#